data_e998358ee537e906a2885f2df92cd231
#
_entry.id   e998358ee537e906a2885f2df92cd231
#
_cell.length_a   1.000
_cell.length_b   1.000
_cell.length_c   1.000
_cell.angle_alpha   90.00
_cell.angle_beta   90.00
_cell.angle_gamma   90.00
#
_symmetry.space_group_name_H-M   'P 1'
#
loop_
_entity.id
_entity.type
_entity.pdbx_description
1 polymer ?
#
loop_
_entity_poly.entity_id
_entity_poly.type
_entity_poly.pdbx_seq_one_letter_code
_entity_poly.pdbx_strand_id
1 'polypeptide(L)'
;MMELLRNRARWYDIGMLLLRLGFGLGFLYFHGWGKLTGGPERWAGVGSAVEVFGIGFGHTFFGFMAAVAESIGGFCIAIGFLFRPAALLIAATMLTAWTGEVTGDRNPAHSFKNLWVSIGLAVMGPGRYSVD
;
A
#
# COMPACT_ATOMS: atom_id res chain seq x y z
N MET A 1 10.02 36.05 -2.90
CA MET A 1 10.59 34.68 -2.86
C MET A 1 10.01 33.83 -1.72
N MET A 2 9.96 34.33 -0.49
CA MET A 2 9.37 33.59 0.65
C MET A 2 7.91 33.23 0.44
N GLU A 3 7.13 34.13 -0.17
CA GLU A 3 5.70 33.87 -0.47
C GLU A 3 5.52 32.77 -1.51
N LEU A 4 6.36 32.73 -2.53
CA LEU A 4 6.36 31.66 -3.52
C LEU A 4 6.71 30.29 -2.89
N LEU A 5 7.70 30.26 -2.00
CA LEU A 5 8.08 29.02 -1.30
C LEU A 5 6.95 28.55 -0.36
N ARG A 6 6.30 29.49 0.35
CA ARG A 6 5.17 29.16 1.21
C ARG A 6 3.98 28.63 0.40
N ASN A 7 3.70 29.20 -0.76
CA ASN A 7 2.64 28.73 -1.64
C ASN A 7 2.95 27.33 -2.19
N ARG A 8 4.20 27.06 -2.58
CA ARG A 8 4.63 25.72 -3.03
C ARG A 8 4.43 24.70 -1.93
N ALA A 9 4.85 24.98 -0.70
CA ALA A 9 4.69 24.09 0.44
C ALA A 9 3.21 23.79 0.71
N ARG A 10 2.36 24.82 0.65
CA ARG A 10 0.92 24.67 0.85
C ARG A 10 0.28 23.76 -0.20
N TRP A 11 0.61 23.96 -1.48
CA TRP A 11 0.09 23.12 -2.56
C TRP A 11 0.58 21.70 -2.46
N TYR A 12 1.85 21.51 -2.05
CA TYR A 12 2.39 20.20 -1.77
C TYR A 12 1.59 19.48 -0.67
N ASP A 13 1.33 20.17 0.44
CA ASP A 13 0.61 19.59 1.57
C ASP A 13 -0.83 19.22 1.20
N ILE A 14 -1.51 20.08 0.45
CA ILE A 14 -2.86 19.79 -0.05
C ILE A 14 -2.85 18.61 -1.01
N GLY A 15 -1.93 18.60 -1.95
CA GLY A 15 -1.78 17.49 -2.90
C GLY A 15 -1.50 16.17 -2.19
N MET A 16 -0.63 16.20 -1.18
CA MET A 16 -0.33 15.01 -0.39
C MET A 16 -1.55 14.53 0.40
N LEU A 17 -2.34 15.43 0.97
CA LEU A 17 -3.59 15.07 1.64
C LEU A 17 -4.56 14.37 0.69
N LEU A 18 -4.76 14.91 -0.50
CA LEU A 18 -5.65 14.31 -1.50
C LEU A 18 -5.14 12.95 -1.94
N LEU A 19 -3.84 12.84 -2.18
CA LEU A 19 -3.21 11.58 -2.58
C LEU A 19 -3.34 10.52 -1.49
N ARG A 20 -3.11 10.88 -0.23
CA ARG A 20 -3.28 9.98 0.91
C ARG A 20 -4.71 9.48 1.05
N LEU A 21 -5.68 10.39 0.96
CA LEU A 21 -7.10 10.02 1.08
C LEU A 21 -7.51 9.09 -0.07
N GLY A 22 -7.19 9.44 -1.30
CA GLY A 22 -7.54 8.62 -2.46
C GLY A 22 -6.85 7.26 -2.45
N PHE A 23 -5.54 7.25 -2.29
CA PHE A 23 -4.74 6.02 -2.30
C PHE A 23 -5.04 5.14 -1.09
N GLY A 24 -5.04 5.72 0.12
CA GLY A 24 -5.25 4.96 1.36
C GLY A 24 -6.66 4.39 1.46
N LEU A 25 -7.69 5.20 1.22
CA LEU A 25 -9.07 4.73 1.25
C LEU A 25 -9.38 3.78 0.10
N GLY A 26 -8.75 3.98 -1.06
CA GLY A 26 -8.86 3.06 -2.19
C GLY A 26 -8.33 1.68 -1.84
N PHE A 27 -7.17 1.59 -1.22
CA PHE A 27 -6.63 0.31 -0.75
C PHE A 27 -7.52 -0.33 0.31
N LEU A 28 -7.98 0.45 1.29
CA LEU A 28 -8.86 -0.05 2.34
C LEU A 28 -10.15 -0.64 1.74
N TYR A 29 -10.82 0.12 0.89
CA TYR A 29 -12.15 -0.24 0.40
C TYR A 29 -12.10 -1.29 -0.71
N PHE A 30 -11.26 -1.09 -1.73
CA PHE A 30 -11.26 -1.94 -2.93
C PHE A 30 -10.40 -3.18 -2.81
N HIS A 31 -9.37 -3.18 -1.97
CA HIS A 31 -8.39 -4.26 -1.92
C HIS A 31 -8.28 -4.90 -0.54
N GLY A 32 -8.19 -4.10 0.52
CA GLY A 32 -7.89 -4.60 1.85
C GLY A 32 -9.07 -5.20 2.59
N TRP A 33 -10.22 -4.53 2.56
CA TRP A 33 -11.38 -4.94 3.35
C TRP A 33 -11.88 -6.34 2.99
N GLY A 34 -12.01 -6.61 1.69
CA GLY A 34 -12.45 -7.93 1.22
C GLY A 34 -11.48 -9.05 1.59
N LYS A 35 -10.18 -8.77 1.57
CA LYS A 35 -9.16 -9.75 2.00
C LYS A 35 -9.23 -9.98 3.51
N LEU A 36 -9.31 -8.90 4.29
CA LEU A 36 -9.35 -8.99 5.75
C LEU A 36 -10.56 -9.79 6.24
N THR A 37 -11.72 -9.58 5.65
CA THR A 37 -12.96 -10.25 6.00
C THR A 37 -13.16 -11.61 5.32
N GLY A 38 -12.29 -11.97 4.37
CA GLY A 38 -12.41 -13.18 3.56
C GLY A 38 -12.07 -14.48 4.28
N GLY A 39 -11.37 -14.40 5.43
CA GLY A 39 -11.04 -15.55 6.25
C GLY A 39 -9.78 -16.30 5.84
N PRO A 40 -9.40 -17.35 6.61
CA PRO A 40 -8.12 -18.05 6.44
C PRO A 40 -7.90 -18.67 5.05
N GLU A 41 -8.95 -19.18 4.42
CA GLU A 41 -8.83 -19.77 3.08
C GLU A 41 -8.41 -18.73 2.04
N ARG A 42 -8.99 -17.54 2.11
CA ARG A 42 -8.62 -16.44 1.21
C ARG A 42 -7.19 -15.95 1.52
N TRP A 43 -6.83 -15.87 2.79
CA TRP A 43 -5.47 -15.50 3.19
C TRP A 43 -4.45 -16.49 2.66
N ALA A 44 -4.72 -17.78 2.75
CA ALA A 44 -3.83 -18.82 2.20
C ALA A 44 -3.67 -18.68 0.68
N GLY A 45 -4.76 -18.40 -0.03
CA GLY A 45 -4.73 -18.17 -1.47
C GLY A 45 -3.91 -16.94 -1.86
N VAL A 46 -4.12 -15.83 -1.18
CA VAL A 46 -3.35 -14.60 -1.39
C VAL A 46 -1.88 -14.80 -0.99
N GLY A 47 -1.64 -15.46 0.13
CA GLY A 47 -0.29 -15.69 0.67
C GLY A 47 0.54 -16.63 -0.17
N SER A 48 -0.08 -17.45 -1.03
CA SER A 48 0.65 -18.35 -1.94
C SER A 48 1.56 -17.58 -2.91
N ALA A 49 1.36 -16.29 -3.09
CA ALA A 49 2.23 -15.46 -3.92
C ALA A 49 3.69 -15.47 -3.46
N VAL A 50 3.97 -15.72 -2.18
CA VAL A 50 5.35 -15.79 -1.66
C VAL A 50 6.13 -17.02 -2.20
N GLU A 51 5.46 -17.98 -2.82
CA GLU A 51 6.13 -19.11 -3.46
C GLU A 51 7.12 -18.67 -4.56
N VAL A 52 6.89 -17.50 -5.16
CA VAL A 52 7.80 -16.88 -6.12
C VAL A 52 9.21 -16.69 -5.53
N PHE A 53 9.30 -16.47 -4.22
CA PHE A 53 10.56 -16.31 -3.50
C PHE A 53 11.09 -17.64 -2.93
N GLY A 54 10.50 -18.77 -3.31
CA GLY A 54 10.89 -20.09 -2.80
C GLY A 54 10.33 -20.41 -1.42
N ILE A 55 9.35 -19.63 -0.93
CA ILE A 55 8.74 -19.84 0.38
C ILE A 55 7.50 -20.72 0.22
N GLY A 56 7.60 -21.99 0.65
CA GLY A 56 6.54 -22.98 0.52
C GLY A 56 5.70 -23.19 1.78
N PHE A 57 5.74 -22.23 2.74
CA PHE A 57 5.03 -22.36 4.03
C PHE A 57 4.47 -21.00 4.47
N GLY A 58 3.57 -21.04 5.44
CA GLY A 58 3.05 -19.81 6.05
C GLY A 58 2.12 -19.00 5.15
N HIS A 59 1.50 -19.61 4.14
CA HIS A 59 0.66 -18.89 3.18
C HIS A 59 -0.49 -18.12 3.86
N THR A 60 -1.15 -18.72 4.84
CA THR A 60 -2.22 -18.07 5.61
C THR A 60 -1.70 -16.82 6.33
N PHE A 61 -0.54 -16.93 6.97
CA PHE A 61 0.10 -15.80 7.65
C PHE A 61 0.46 -14.68 6.67
N PHE A 62 1.09 -15.00 5.55
CA PHE A 62 1.48 -13.99 4.55
C PHE A 62 0.26 -13.35 3.90
N GLY A 63 -0.78 -14.12 3.65
CA GLY A 63 -2.05 -13.58 3.13
C GLY A 63 -2.74 -12.67 4.13
N PHE A 64 -2.73 -13.01 5.41
CA PHE A 64 -3.24 -12.15 6.47
C PHE A 64 -2.43 -10.85 6.56
N MET A 65 -1.10 -10.93 6.48
CA MET A 65 -0.25 -9.73 6.46
C MET A 65 -0.54 -8.83 5.27
N ALA A 66 -0.79 -9.41 4.10
CA ALA A 66 -1.20 -8.65 2.92
C ALA A 66 -2.56 -7.97 3.15
N ALA A 67 -3.51 -8.67 3.76
CA ALA A 67 -4.82 -8.10 4.11
C ALA A 67 -4.68 -6.94 5.09
N VAL A 68 -3.84 -7.07 6.10
CA VAL A 68 -3.53 -6.01 7.07
C VAL A 68 -2.84 -4.83 6.37
N ALA A 69 -1.87 -5.09 5.51
CA ALA A 69 -1.15 -4.04 4.78
C ALA A 69 -2.10 -3.19 3.94
N GLU A 70 -3.00 -3.81 3.22
CA GLU A 70 -3.91 -3.12 2.32
C GLU A 70 -5.11 -2.49 3.03
N SER A 71 -5.57 -3.06 4.15
CA SER A 71 -6.70 -2.52 4.92
C SER A 71 -6.23 -1.51 5.98
N ILE A 72 -5.58 -1.98 7.01
CA ILE A 72 -5.10 -1.13 8.12
C ILE A 72 -4.01 -0.18 7.62
N GLY A 73 -3.10 -0.66 6.79
CA GLY A 73 -2.08 0.18 6.16
C GLY A 73 -2.68 1.27 5.28
N GLY A 74 -3.69 0.94 4.48
CA GLY A 74 -4.43 1.92 3.69
C GLY A 74 -5.08 2.99 4.56
N PHE A 75 -5.71 2.59 5.65
CA PHE A 75 -6.28 3.53 6.61
C PHE A 75 -5.21 4.42 7.25
N CYS A 76 -4.08 3.84 7.65
CA CYS A 76 -2.95 4.60 8.21
C CYS A 76 -2.41 5.63 7.21
N ILE A 77 -2.33 5.29 5.94
CA ILE A 77 -1.94 6.23 4.89
C ILE A 77 -2.95 7.36 4.78
N ALA A 78 -4.25 7.05 4.79
CA ALA A 78 -5.30 8.05 4.67
C ALA A 78 -5.21 9.12 5.75
N ILE A 79 -5.04 8.72 7.01
CA ILE A 79 -4.94 9.66 8.14
C ILE A 79 -3.53 10.20 8.36
N GLY A 80 -2.52 9.59 7.75
CA GLY A 80 -1.12 9.97 7.94
C GLY A 80 -0.54 9.52 9.27
N PHE A 81 -0.96 8.36 9.77
CA PHE A 81 -0.44 7.74 11.00
C PHE A 81 0.43 6.55 10.62
N LEU A 82 1.63 6.48 11.21
CA LEU A 82 2.63 5.47 10.83
C LEU A 82 2.78 5.39 9.30
N PHE A 83 2.82 6.55 8.67
CA PHE A 83 2.68 6.69 7.22
C PHE A 83 3.78 5.96 6.46
N ARG A 84 5.04 6.18 6.81
CA ARG A 84 6.16 5.55 6.11
C ARG A 84 6.19 4.03 6.29
N PRO A 85 6.05 3.48 7.50
CA PRO A 85 5.92 2.03 7.67
C PRO A 85 4.75 1.43 6.89
N ALA A 86 3.59 2.08 6.91
CA ALA A 86 2.42 1.63 6.17
C ALA A 86 2.67 1.62 4.65
N ALA A 87 3.28 2.68 4.13
CA ALA A 87 3.63 2.77 2.71
C ALA A 87 4.64 1.69 2.30
N LEU A 88 5.64 1.42 3.14
CA LEU A 88 6.63 0.36 2.88
C LEU A 88 5.98 -1.03 2.93
N LEU A 89 5.04 -1.24 3.84
CA LEU A 89 4.32 -2.51 3.93
C LEU A 89 3.47 -2.76 2.68
N ILE A 90 2.78 -1.74 2.18
CA ILE A 90 2.04 -1.83 0.92
C ILE A 90 3.01 -2.06 -0.24
N ALA A 91 4.16 -1.38 -0.26
CA ALA A 91 5.17 -1.58 -1.30
C ALA A 91 5.67 -3.04 -1.34
N ALA A 92 5.96 -3.64 -0.18
CA ALA A 92 6.36 -5.05 -0.09
C ALA A 92 5.26 -5.98 -0.61
N THR A 93 4.00 -5.70 -0.27
CA THR A 93 2.86 -6.46 -0.75
C THR A 93 2.71 -6.34 -2.27
N MET A 94 2.86 -5.14 -2.81
CA MET A 94 2.78 -4.91 -4.26
C MET A 94 3.94 -5.53 -5.02
N LEU A 95 5.14 -5.52 -4.46
CA LEU A 95 6.30 -6.18 -5.05
C LEU A 95 6.06 -7.70 -5.17
N THR A 96 5.55 -8.31 -4.12
CA THR A 96 5.21 -9.74 -4.12
C THR A 96 4.12 -10.05 -5.14
N ALA A 97 3.07 -9.24 -5.18
CA ALA A 97 1.99 -9.39 -6.15
C ALA A 97 2.48 -9.23 -7.59
N TRP A 98 3.31 -8.23 -7.85
CA TRP A 98 3.88 -7.98 -9.17
C TRP A 98 4.71 -9.16 -9.67
N THR A 99 5.62 -9.68 -8.85
CA THR A 99 6.43 -10.84 -9.22
C THR A 99 5.57 -12.07 -9.50
N GLY A 100 4.54 -12.31 -8.68
CA GLY A 100 3.60 -13.42 -8.88
C GLY A 100 2.78 -13.27 -10.16
N GLU A 101 2.36 -12.07 -10.49
CA GLU A 101 1.58 -11.79 -11.70
C GLU A 101 2.41 -11.93 -12.96
N VAL A 102 3.66 -11.45 -12.95
CA VAL A 102 4.57 -11.60 -14.09
C VAL A 102 4.90 -13.07 -14.36
N THR A 103 5.23 -13.83 -13.31
CA THR A 103 5.56 -15.24 -13.44
C THR A 103 4.35 -16.11 -13.77
N GLY A 104 3.14 -15.70 -13.34
CA GLY A 104 1.88 -16.38 -13.60
C GLY A 104 1.18 -15.95 -14.88
N ASP A 105 1.82 -15.14 -15.72
CA ASP A 105 1.28 -14.62 -16.98
C ASP A 105 -0.05 -13.86 -16.80
N ARG A 106 -0.15 -13.09 -15.69
CA ARG A 106 -1.28 -12.20 -15.40
C ARG A 106 -0.88 -10.74 -15.62
N ASN A 107 -1.87 -9.86 -15.76
CA ASN A 107 -1.60 -8.44 -15.96
C ASN A 107 -1.04 -7.79 -14.68
N PRO A 108 0.23 -7.34 -14.68
CA PRO A 108 0.88 -6.76 -13.50
C PRO A 108 0.68 -5.25 -13.35
N ALA A 109 -0.15 -4.62 -14.18
CA ALA A 109 -0.21 -3.16 -14.27
C ALA A 109 -0.61 -2.51 -12.95
N HIS A 110 -1.58 -3.08 -12.24
CA HIS A 110 -2.04 -2.56 -10.94
C HIS A 110 -0.94 -2.61 -9.88
N SER A 111 -0.33 -3.78 -9.70
CA SER A 111 0.72 -3.97 -8.69
C SER A 111 1.96 -3.14 -8.99
N PHE A 112 2.35 -3.07 -10.25
CA PHE A 112 3.50 -2.28 -10.68
C PHE A 112 3.32 -0.79 -10.36
N LYS A 113 2.19 -0.21 -10.76
CA LYS A 113 1.91 1.21 -10.49
C LYS A 113 1.88 1.52 -9.00
N ASN A 114 1.17 0.69 -8.23
CA ASN A 114 1.01 0.92 -6.80
C ASN A 114 2.30 0.69 -6.02
N LEU A 115 3.18 -0.18 -6.49
CA LEU A 115 4.52 -0.34 -5.93
C LEU A 115 5.29 0.99 -5.97
N TRP A 116 5.35 1.63 -7.12
CA TRP A 116 6.10 2.88 -7.26
C TRP A 116 5.43 4.04 -6.51
N VAL A 117 4.11 4.11 -6.51
CA VAL A 117 3.37 5.11 -5.71
C VAL A 117 3.70 4.93 -4.23
N SER A 118 3.68 3.70 -3.73
CA SER A 118 3.98 3.42 -2.32
C SER A 118 5.41 3.78 -1.94
N ILE A 119 6.38 3.47 -2.79
CA ILE A 119 7.78 3.84 -2.56
C ILE A 119 7.92 5.37 -2.54
N GLY A 120 7.32 6.05 -3.50
CA GLY A 120 7.34 7.52 -3.56
C GLY A 120 6.73 8.16 -2.31
N LEU A 121 5.59 7.65 -1.86
CA LEU A 121 4.95 8.12 -0.63
C LEU A 121 5.84 7.92 0.60
N ALA A 122 6.50 6.75 0.72
CA ALA A 122 7.40 6.46 1.82
C ALA A 122 8.60 7.42 1.86
N VAL A 123 9.11 7.79 0.69
CA VAL A 123 10.22 8.75 0.58
C VAL A 123 9.75 10.17 0.91
N MET A 124 8.62 10.59 0.36
CA MET A 124 8.11 11.97 0.53
C MET A 124 7.61 12.25 1.93
N GLY A 125 7.02 11.27 2.59
CA GLY A 125 6.37 11.45 3.88
C GLY A 125 4.93 11.98 3.76
N PRO A 126 4.22 12.14 4.91
CA PRO A 126 2.77 12.33 4.91
C PRO A 126 2.31 13.77 4.61
N GLY A 127 3.20 14.75 4.59
CA GLY A 127 2.82 16.15 4.50
C GLY A 127 2.34 16.73 5.84
N ARG A 128 1.92 17.98 5.82
CA ARG A 128 1.57 18.73 7.02
C ARG A 128 0.24 18.30 7.67
N TYR A 129 -0.73 17.92 6.84
CA TYR A 129 -2.09 17.61 7.33
C TYR A 129 -2.21 16.13 7.68
N SER A 130 -1.42 15.67 8.63
CA SER A 130 -1.32 14.26 9.04
C SER A 130 -1.25 14.12 10.56
N VAL A 131 -1.52 12.91 11.05
CA VAL A 131 -1.39 12.55 12.47
C VAL A 131 0.07 12.50 12.89
N ASP A 132 0.93 12.03 12.00
CA ASP A 132 2.39 11.94 12.27
C ASP A 132 3.04 13.32 12.55
#